data_8454d42fa966349a22fd94d20e4d823c
#
_entry.id   8454d42fa966349a22fd94d20e4d823c
#
_cell.length_a   1.000
_cell.length_b   1.000
_cell.length_c   1.000
_cell.angle_alpha   90.00
_cell.angle_beta   90.00
_cell.angle_gamma   90.00
#
_symmetry.space_group_name_H-M   'P 1'
#
loop_
_entity.id
_entity.type
_entity.pdbx_description
1 polymer ?
#
loop_
_entity_poly.entity_id
_entity_poly.type
_entity_poly.pdbx_seq_one_letter_code
_entity_poly.pdbx_strand_id
1 'polypeptide(L)'
;MKNIFVLAGLWLFFIQQAARATDEPPPSWTIPAAGNGFARPTHPSSRLADRESFRTLTDSSEVLSIYFHVDRPSKLEIDLEAKTGEDQVPLLALVGDEPRKLTVSRKSISPQSLGQFDVREAGYLRVDLQRDASADGAALVEVKGLLVRSQTQGLQVTCVATNEGNMFYWGRRGPSVHLSYVLPQELDVEYGYSEITVAEGEEPIGSYFMANGFAEGYFGIQVNSPSERRVLFSIWSPFQTDDPRKIPADQQVRLLAKGPEVRAGEFGNEGSGGQSFLVYPWIAGRTYRFLSRVVPDGKGNTVYTSWFGDKEADEWRLIASFLRPKTDTYLRGFHSFLESFDPSTGDQMRRGQHGNIWVRDRDGTWHECLKARFSVDATGQGKHRLDFDGGALQSTFYLRNCGFFHGTQKPGMVFERSSSSSMPPGIDFSTLPRE
;
A
#
# COMPACT_ATOMS: atom_id res chain seq x y z
N MET A 1 -77.20 38.31 -40.57
CA MET A 1 -75.77 38.31 -40.18
C MET A 1 -75.73 37.72 -38.79
N LYS A 2 -75.49 36.45 -38.67
CA LYS A 2 -75.46 35.73 -37.39
C LYS A 2 -74.16 34.97 -37.31
N ASN A 3 -73.31 35.34 -36.35
CA ASN A 3 -72.09 34.64 -36.03
C ASN A 3 -72.41 33.38 -35.22
N ILE A 4 -71.91 32.24 -35.67
CA ILE A 4 -71.92 30.95 -34.94
C ILE A 4 -70.55 30.72 -34.40
N PHE A 5 -70.43 30.69 -33.06
CA PHE A 5 -69.24 30.20 -32.33
C PHE A 5 -69.31 28.70 -32.19
N VAL A 6 -68.26 28.02 -32.71
CA VAL A 6 -68.03 26.61 -32.44
C VAL A 6 -67.01 26.44 -31.35
N LEU A 7 -67.39 25.91 -30.19
CA LEU A 7 -66.49 25.50 -29.12
C LEU A 7 -65.91 24.10 -29.46
N ALA A 8 -64.62 24.03 -29.68
CA ALA A 8 -63.89 22.78 -29.74
C ALA A 8 -63.35 22.41 -28.37
N GLY A 9 -63.92 21.36 -27.75
CA GLY A 9 -63.42 20.82 -26.49
C GLY A 9 -62.14 20.01 -26.71
N LEU A 10 -61.04 20.42 -26.09
CA LEU A 10 -59.80 19.64 -25.99
C LEU A 10 -59.94 18.62 -24.87
N TRP A 11 -60.00 17.34 -25.20
CA TRP A 11 -59.79 16.24 -24.25
C TRP A 11 -58.29 15.97 -24.11
N LEU A 12 -57.71 16.37 -22.94
CA LEU A 12 -56.37 15.97 -22.54
C LEU A 12 -56.40 14.53 -22.05
N PHE A 13 -55.86 13.60 -22.88
CA PHE A 13 -55.50 12.25 -22.45
C PHE A 13 -54.23 12.32 -21.61
N PHE A 14 -54.35 12.22 -20.30
CA PHE A 14 -53.20 11.89 -19.43
C PHE A 14 -52.85 10.40 -19.67
N ILE A 15 -51.81 10.15 -20.49
CA ILE A 15 -51.20 8.83 -20.53
C ILE A 15 -50.28 8.75 -19.30
N GLN A 16 -50.76 8.05 -18.26
CA GLN A 16 -49.91 7.54 -17.20
C GLN A 16 -48.97 6.50 -17.81
N GLN A 17 -47.75 6.89 -18.13
CA GLN A 17 -46.69 5.95 -18.35
C GLN A 17 -46.35 5.29 -17.02
N ALA A 18 -46.96 4.11 -16.79
CA ALA A 18 -46.49 3.18 -15.78
C ALA A 18 -45.05 2.83 -16.18
N ALA A 19 -44.07 3.25 -15.37
CA ALA A 19 -42.71 2.81 -15.51
C ALA A 19 -42.75 1.27 -15.41
N ARG A 20 -42.57 0.58 -16.53
CA ARG A 20 -42.26 -0.85 -16.54
C ARG A 20 -40.93 -0.99 -15.78
N ALA A 21 -40.98 -1.62 -14.62
CA ALA A 21 -39.78 -2.15 -14.01
C ALA A 21 -39.09 -3.03 -15.06
N THR A 22 -37.92 -2.67 -15.48
CA THR A 22 -37.11 -3.49 -16.38
C THR A 22 -36.77 -4.76 -15.64
N ASP A 23 -37.12 -5.92 -16.22
CA ASP A 23 -36.77 -7.26 -15.71
C ASP A 23 -35.26 -7.58 -15.86
N GLU A 24 -34.42 -6.59 -15.85
CA GLU A 24 -32.96 -6.79 -15.82
C GLU A 24 -32.56 -7.25 -14.43
N PRO A 25 -31.77 -8.33 -14.35
CA PRO A 25 -31.25 -8.77 -13.06
C PRO A 25 -30.43 -7.63 -12.40
N PRO A 26 -30.47 -7.53 -11.06
CA PRO A 26 -29.75 -6.48 -10.37
C PRO A 26 -28.25 -6.58 -10.68
N PRO A 27 -27.54 -5.45 -10.77
CA PRO A 27 -26.09 -5.44 -10.90
C PRO A 27 -25.43 -6.33 -9.85
N SER A 28 -24.39 -7.07 -10.27
CA SER A 28 -23.69 -8.03 -9.42
C SER A 28 -22.18 -7.91 -9.57
N TRP A 29 -21.47 -8.16 -8.48
CA TRP A 29 -20.02 -8.12 -8.38
C TRP A 29 -19.51 -9.38 -7.70
N THR A 30 -18.51 -10.01 -8.29
CA THR A 30 -17.75 -11.09 -7.66
C THR A 30 -16.56 -10.51 -6.90
N ILE A 31 -16.41 -10.88 -5.64
CA ILE A 31 -15.32 -10.47 -4.76
C ILE A 31 -14.41 -11.68 -4.50
N PRO A 32 -13.35 -11.89 -5.28
CA PRO A 32 -12.48 -13.06 -5.14
C PRO A 32 -11.76 -13.07 -3.77
N ALA A 33 -11.84 -14.17 -3.04
CA ALA A 33 -11.15 -14.30 -1.75
C ALA A 33 -9.63 -14.23 -1.92
N ALA A 34 -9.09 -14.76 -3.02
CA ALA A 34 -7.65 -14.75 -3.29
C ALA A 34 -7.03 -13.35 -3.32
N GLY A 35 -7.75 -12.34 -3.84
CA GLY A 35 -7.27 -10.95 -3.89
C GLY A 35 -7.68 -10.08 -2.71
N ASN A 36 -8.75 -10.45 -1.99
CA ASN A 36 -9.42 -9.58 -1.01
C ASN A 36 -9.54 -10.21 0.38
N GLY A 37 -9.10 -11.47 0.56
CA GLY A 37 -9.23 -12.21 1.82
C GLY A 37 -7.94 -12.25 2.63
N PHE A 38 -8.05 -12.17 3.97
CA PHE A 38 -6.94 -12.25 4.91
C PHE A 38 -7.32 -13.17 6.07
N ALA A 39 -6.44 -14.13 6.39
CA ALA A 39 -6.69 -15.07 7.49
C ALA A 39 -5.96 -14.64 8.77
N ARG A 40 -6.59 -14.91 9.92
CA ARG A 40 -6.01 -14.75 11.25
C ARG A 40 -6.19 -16.04 12.04
N PRO A 41 -5.15 -16.56 12.72
CA PRO A 41 -3.77 -16.03 12.73
C PRO A 41 -3.20 -15.91 11.31
N THR A 42 -2.24 -14.98 11.09
CA THR A 42 -1.63 -14.73 9.78
C THR A 42 -0.90 -15.99 9.29
N HIS A 43 -1.33 -16.49 8.15
CA HIS A 43 -0.63 -17.57 7.47
C HIS A 43 0.32 -17.02 6.40
N PRO A 44 1.49 -17.62 6.19
CA PRO A 44 2.35 -17.29 5.08
C PRO A 44 1.57 -17.33 3.75
N SER A 45 1.84 -16.38 2.86
CA SER A 45 1.16 -16.25 1.57
C SER A 45 1.26 -17.51 0.68
N SER A 46 2.24 -18.40 0.94
CA SER A 46 2.37 -19.71 0.28
C SER A 46 1.22 -20.68 0.56
N ARG A 47 0.41 -20.44 1.61
CA ARG A 47 -0.81 -21.21 1.86
C ARG A 47 -2.04 -20.64 1.12
N LEU A 48 -1.92 -19.51 0.44
CA LEU A 48 -2.87 -19.01 -0.55
C LEU A 48 -2.79 -19.86 -1.82
N ALA A 49 -2.92 -21.17 -1.67
CA ALA A 49 -2.38 -22.19 -2.52
C ALA A 49 -2.96 -22.25 -3.93
N ASP A 50 -4.09 -21.67 -4.21
CA ASP A 50 -4.60 -21.53 -5.56
C ASP A 50 -4.87 -20.07 -5.85
N ARG A 51 -4.42 -19.62 -6.99
CA ARG A 51 -4.58 -18.25 -7.50
C ARG A 51 -6.04 -17.78 -7.59
N GLU A 52 -7.01 -18.60 -7.18
CA GLU A 52 -8.44 -18.35 -7.33
C GLU A 52 -9.24 -18.51 -6.03
N SER A 53 -8.73 -19.21 -5.01
CA SER A 53 -9.48 -19.48 -3.79
C SER A 53 -8.62 -19.47 -2.54
N PHE A 54 -9.25 -19.33 -1.39
CA PHE A 54 -8.63 -19.36 -0.07
C PHE A 54 -8.95 -20.71 0.59
N ARG A 55 -7.94 -21.55 0.85
CA ARG A 55 -8.10 -22.82 1.58
C ARG A 55 -7.76 -22.61 3.04
N THR A 56 -8.77 -22.53 3.88
CA THR A 56 -8.64 -22.15 5.28
C THR A 56 -9.81 -22.70 6.10
N LEU A 57 -9.94 -22.17 7.32
CA LEU A 57 -10.99 -22.55 8.29
C LEU A 57 -10.88 -24.00 8.74
N THR A 58 -9.64 -24.45 8.98
CA THR A 58 -9.37 -25.80 9.46
C THR A 58 -9.86 -26.03 10.89
N ASP A 59 -9.88 -24.97 11.69
CA ASP A 59 -10.39 -24.99 13.07
C ASP A 59 -11.16 -23.70 13.42
N SER A 60 -11.75 -23.66 14.59
CA SER A 60 -12.58 -22.54 15.05
C SER A 60 -11.81 -21.31 15.50
N SER A 61 -10.47 -21.37 15.61
CA SER A 61 -9.62 -20.22 15.94
C SER A 61 -9.29 -19.38 14.72
N GLU A 62 -9.50 -19.93 13.52
CA GLU A 62 -9.15 -19.30 12.26
C GLU A 62 -10.32 -18.44 11.75
N VAL A 63 -10.04 -17.17 11.43
CA VAL A 63 -10.99 -16.24 10.83
C VAL A 63 -10.47 -15.80 9.47
N LEU A 64 -11.28 -15.94 8.42
CA LEU A 64 -11.04 -15.36 7.10
C LEU A 64 -11.88 -14.10 6.95
N SER A 65 -11.22 -12.94 6.81
CA SER A 65 -11.85 -11.64 6.55
C SER A 65 -11.75 -11.30 5.07
N ILE A 66 -12.87 -11.04 4.40
CA ILE A 66 -12.93 -10.61 2.99
C ILE A 66 -13.41 -9.17 2.94
N TYR A 67 -12.70 -8.33 2.18
CA TYR A 67 -12.92 -6.89 2.11
C TYR A 67 -13.32 -6.45 0.71
N PHE A 68 -14.28 -5.52 0.63
CA PHE A 68 -14.61 -4.78 -0.58
C PHE A 68 -15.15 -3.38 -0.22
N HIS A 69 -15.08 -2.46 -1.15
CA HIS A 69 -15.51 -1.07 -0.91
C HIS A 69 -16.80 -0.76 -1.68
N VAL A 70 -17.69 0.01 -1.05
CA VAL A 70 -18.89 0.59 -1.68
C VAL A 70 -18.78 2.11 -1.67
N ASP A 71 -19.17 2.77 -2.76
CA ASP A 71 -19.00 4.21 -2.92
C ASP A 71 -20.13 5.04 -2.30
N ARG A 72 -21.21 4.41 -1.81
CA ARG A 72 -22.39 5.05 -1.24
C ARG A 72 -23.22 4.14 -0.35
N PRO A 73 -24.12 4.71 0.49
CA PRO A 73 -25.13 3.94 1.19
C PRO A 73 -25.92 3.04 0.25
N SER A 74 -26.12 1.78 0.61
CA SER A 74 -26.71 0.78 -0.28
C SER A 74 -27.36 -0.38 0.48
N LYS A 75 -28.28 -1.05 -0.19
CA LYS A 75 -28.80 -2.34 0.24
C LYS A 75 -28.12 -3.43 -0.57
N LEU A 76 -27.45 -4.34 0.10
CA LEU A 76 -26.68 -5.40 -0.52
C LEU A 76 -27.32 -6.75 -0.23
N GLU A 77 -27.36 -7.63 -1.23
CA GLU A 77 -27.52 -9.06 -1.07
C GLU A 77 -26.14 -9.70 -1.21
N ILE A 78 -25.74 -10.52 -0.24
CA ILE A 78 -24.43 -11.15 -0.23
C ILE A 78 -24.58 -12.66 -0.16
N ASP A 79 -23.93 -13.35 -1.09
CA ASP A 79 -23.81 -14.80 -1.08
C ASP A 79 -22.35 -15.20 -0.95
N LEU A 80 -22.11 -16.33 -0.31
CA LEU A 80 -20.81 -16.98 -0.17
C LEU A 80 -20.62 -18.08 -1.21
N GLU A 81 -19.53 -18.01 -1.96
CA GLU A 81 -19.05 -19.12 -2.79
C GLU A 81 -17.97 -19.90 -2.05
N ALA A 82 -18.35 -21.06 -1.51
CA ALA A 82 -17.44 -21.93 -0.78
C ALA A 82 -17.76 -23.41 -1.02
N LYS A 83 -16.74 -24.27 -0.90
CA LYS A 83 -16.90 -25.72 -0.97
C LYS A 83 -16.04 -26.43 0.08
N THR A 84 -16.40 -27.65 0.40
CA THR A 84 -15.65 -28.54 1.30
C THR A 84 -15.67 -29.98 0.78
N GLY A 85 -14.72 -30.78 1.24
CA GLY A 85 -14.73 -32.24 1.03
C GLY A 85 -15.67 -32.98 2.00
N GLU A 86 -16.17 -32.32 3.02
CA GLU A 86 -17.00 -32.88 4.08
C GLU A 86 -18.49 -32.84 3.77
N ASP A 87 -19.28 -33.66 4.46
CA ASP A 87 -20.73 -33.69 4.25
C ASP A 87 -21.38 -32.40 4.72
N GLN A 88 -20.96 -31.84 5.85
CA GLN A 88 -21.44 -30.56 6.39
C GLN A 88 -20.36 -29.89 7.25
N VAL A 89 -20.11 -28.62 6.98
CA VAL A 89 -19.27 -27.75 7.82
C VAL A 89 -20.06 -26.52 8.22
N PRO A 90 -20.50 -26.40 9.48
CA PRO A 90 -21.18 -25.20 9.94
C PRO A 90 -20.20 -24.03 10.07
N LEU A 91 -20.59 -22.88 9.53
CA LEU A 91 -19.87 -21.64 9.57
C LEU A 91 -20.69 -20.55 10.26
N LEU A 92 -19.98 -19.63 10.88
CA LEU A 92 -20.45 -18.35 11.32
C LEU A 92 -19.87 -17.27 10.37
N ALA A 93 -20.74 -16.53 9.71
CA ALA A 93 -20.34 -15.32 8.98
C ALA A 93 -20.75 -14.09 9.80
N LEU A 94 -19.87 -13.07 9.83
CA LEU A 94 -20.14 -11.76 10.41
C LEU A 94 -20.01 -10.73 9.30
N VAL A 95 -21.10 -10.06 8.93
CA VAL A 95 -21.12 -9.01 7.91
C VAL A 95 -21.26 -7.66 8.61
N GLY A 96 -20.18 -6.89 8.67
CA GLY A 96 -20.10 -5.79 9.66
C GLY A 96 -20.25 -6.36 11.08
N ASP A 97 -21.34 -6.00 11.76
CA ASP A 97 -21.66 -6.50 13.12
C ASP A 97 -22.81 -7.51 13.13
N GLU A 98 -23.31 -7.93 11.96
CA GLU A 98 -24.48 -8.82 11.85
C GLU A 98 -24.07 -10.29 11.67
N PRO A 99 -24.33 -11.18 12.66
CA PRO A 99 -23.99 -12.60 12.56
C PRO A 99 -25.00 -13.37 11.68
N ARG A 100 -24.49 -14.33 10.91
CA ARG A 100 -25.26 -15.28 10.11
C ARG A 100 -24.67 -16.68 10.25
N LYS A 101 -25.51 -17.67 10.52
CA LYS A 101 -25.13 -19.08 10.51
C LYS A 101 -25.47 -19.70 9.17
N LEU A 102 -24.55 -20.49 8.63
CA LEU A 102 -24.72 -21.23 7.39
C LEU A 102 -23.99 -22.58 7.47
N THR A 103 -24.26 -23.46 6.53
CA THR A 103 -23.57 -24.75 6.43
C THR A 103 -23.06 -24.95 5.02
N VAL A 104 -21.76 -25.11 4.86
CA VAL A 104 -21.13 -25.52 3.60
C VAL A 104 -21.07 -27.04 3.53
N SER A 105 -21.38 -27.62 2.40
CA SER A 105 -21.36 -29.06 2.23
C SER A 105 -20.69 -29.48 0.91
N ARG A 106 -20.27 -30.73 0.82
CA ARG A 106 -19.76 -31.35 -0.41
C ARG A 106 -20.70 -31.19 -1.59
N LYS A 107 -22.01 -31.10 -1.32
CA LYS A 107 -23.07 -30.95 -2.33
C LYS A 107 -23.38 -29.48 -2.66
N SER A 108 -22.76 -28.52 -1.98
CA SER A 108 -22.95 -27.09 -2.25
C SER A 108 -22.29 -26.71 -3.58
N ILE A 109 -23.10 -26.68 -4.64
CA ILE A 109 -22.67 -26.32 -6.00
C ILE A 109 -23.09 -24.89 -6.37
N SER A 110 -23.91 -24.24 -5.55
CA SER A 110 -24.43 -22.89 -5.74
C SER A 110 -23.94 -21.96 -4.61
N PRO A 111 -23.83 -20.66 -4.85
CA PRO A 111 -23.59 -19.67 -3.80
C PRO A 111 -24.63 -19.78 -2.69
N GLN A 112 -24.22 -19.63 -1.44
CA GLN A 112 -25.09 -19.70 -0.27
C GLN A 112 -25.38 -18.30 0.25
N SER A 113 -26.65 -17.95 0.43
CA SER A 113 -27.06 -16.63 0.87
C SER A 113 -26.62 -16.37 2.32
N LEU A 114 -25.93 -15.26 2.52
CA LEU A 114 -25.70 -14.65 3.83
C LEU A 114 -26.85 -13.71 4.22
N GLY A 115 -27.66 -13.26 3.25
CA GLY A 115 -28.81 -12.39 3.47
C GLY A 115 -28.68 -11.00 2.87
N GLN A 116 -29.53 -10.10 3.37
CA GLN A 116 -29.56 -8.68 2.98
C GLN A 116 -28.98 -7.83 4.10
N PHE A 117 -28.24 -6.77 3.71
CA PHE A 117 -27.54 -5.88 4.62
C PHE A 117 -27.72 -4.41 4.19
N ASP A 118 -28.00 -3.55 5.17
CA ASP A 118 -28.10 -2.11 4.98
C ASP A 118 -26.75 -1.44 5.28
N VAL A 119 -26.03 -1.03 4.25
CA VAL A 119 -24.79 -0.25 4.37
C VAL A 119 -25.16 1.23 4.45
N ARG A 120 -24.83 1.89 5.56
CA ARG A 120 -25.25 3.27 5.86
C ARG A 120 -24.33 4.34 5.32
N GLU A 121 -23.07 4.00 5.08
CA GLU A 121 -22.02 4.94 4.66
C GLU A 121 -21.14 4.31 3.57
N ALA A 122 -20.56 5.16 2.72
CA ALA A 122 -19.52 4.73 1.80
C ALA A 122 -18.29 4.24 2.55
N GLY A 123 -17.62 3.20 2.05
CA GLY A 123 -16.40 2.70 2.67
C GLY A 123 -16.19 1.22 2.45
N TYR A 124 -15.18 0.68 3.16
CA TYR A 124 -14.91 -0.75 3.15
C TYR A 124 -15.88 -1.52 4.04
N LEU A 125 -16.39 -2.61 3.46
CA LEU A 125 -17.16 -3.62 4.18
C LEU A 125 -16.26 -4.84 4.43
N ARG A 126 -16.38 -5.43 5.62
CA ARG A 126 -15.69 -6.65 6.02
C ARG A 126 -16.69 -7.77 6.24
N VAL A 127 -16.41 -8.93 5.65
CA VAL A 127 -17.13 -10.17 5.89
C VAL A 127 -16.16 -11.16 6.52
N ASP A 128 -16.38 -11.49 7.79
CA ASP A 128 -15.60 -12.49 8.51
C ASP A 128 -16.27 -13.84 8.40
N LEU A 129 -15.48 -14.87 8.13
CA LEU A 129 -15.91 -16.26 8.09
C LEU A 129 -15.11 -17.05 9.11
N GLN A 130 -15.79 -17.82 9.94
CA GLN A 130 -15.21 -18.67 10.98
C GLN A 130 -15.99 -19.99 11.06
N ARG A 131 -15.34 -21.07 11.44
CA ARG A 131 -16.07 -22.29 11.77
C ARG A 131 -16.89 -22.07 13.06
N ASP A 132 -18.14 -22.59 13.06
CA ASP A 132 -18.93 -22.61 14.30
C ASP A 132 -18.21 -23.49 15.32
N ALA A 133 -18.00 -22.96 16.54
CA ALA A 133 -17.31 -23.66 17.62
C ALA A 133 -17.98 -24.97 18.06
N SER A 134 -19.26 -25.17 17.69
CA SER A 134 -19.99 -26.43 17.95
C SER A 134 -19.64 -27.54 16.96
N ALA A 135 -18.83 -27.28 15.94
CA ALA A 135 -18.43 -28.26 14.91
C ALA A 135 -17.24 -29.09 15.40
N ASP A 136 -17.42 -30.40 15.55
CA ASP A 136 -16.36 -31.33 15.86
C ASP A 136 -15.42 -31.60 14.66
N GLY A 137 -14.16 -31.88 14.97
CA GLY A 137 -13.15 -32.31 13.98
C GLY A 137 -12.53 -31.17 13.16
N ALA A 138 -11.45 -31.46 12.46
CA ALA A 138 -10.83 -30.55 11.49
C ALA A 138 -11.46 -30.75 10.12
N ALA A 139 -11.89 -29.66 9.47
CA ALA A 139 -12.43 -29.69 8.10
C ALA A 139 -11.88 -28.50 7.32
N LEU A 140 -11.46 -28.76 6.08
CA LEU A 140 -10.97 -27.71 5.18
C LEU A 140 -12.14 -27.13 4.39
N VAL A 141 -12.27 -25.80 4.43
CA VAL A 141 -13.17 -25.05 3.57
C VAL A 141 -12.37 -24.28 2.54
N GLU A 142 -12.73 -24.45 1.29
CA GLU A 142 -12.21 -23.66 0.18
C GLU A 142 -13.19 -22.55 -0.14
N VAL A 143 -12.80 -21.31 0.16
CA VAL A 143 -13.59 -20.10 -0.11
C VAL A 143 -13.12 -19.46 -1.40
N LYS A 144 -14.01 -19.39 -2.41
CA LYS A 144 -13.74 -18.70 -3.67
C LYS A 144 -13.92 -17.19 -3.51
N GLY A 145 -14.98 -16.76 -2.83
CA GLY A 145 -15.29 -15.35 -2.66
C GLY A 145 -16.73 -15.08 -2.29
N LEU A 146 -17.14 -13.84 -2.54
CA LEU A 146 -18.50 -13.39 -2.33
C LEU A 146 -19.14 -12.99 -3.68
N LEU A 147 -20.43 -13.23 -3.82
CA LEU A 147 -21.26 -12.64 -4.85
C LEU A 147 -22.13 -11.56 -4.20
N VAL A 148 -21.92 -10.31 -4.59
CA VAL A 148 -22.64 -9.15 -4.07
C VAL A 148 -23.61 -8.65 -5.14
N ARG A 149 -24.88 -8.43 -4.79
CA ARG A 149 -25.89 -7.84 -5.65
C ARG A 149 -26.53 -6.64 -4.97
N SER A 150 -26.99 -5.67 -5.77
CA SER A 150 -27.69 -4.50 -5.25
C SER A 150 -28.62 -3.91 -6.31
N GLN A 151 -29.78 -3.42 -5.87
CA GLN A 151 -30.68 -2.60 -6.68
C GLN A 151 -30.40 -1.09 -6.51
N THR A 152 -29.42 -0.70 -5.68
CA THR A 152 -29.06 0.69 -5.48
C THR A 152 -28.49 1.28 -6.77
N GLN A 153 -29.22 2.23 -7.34
CA GLN A 153 -28.85 2.82 -8.63
C GLN A 153 -27.48 3.50 -8.60
N GLY A 154 -26.63 3.18 -9.56
CA GLY A 154 -25.31 3.78 -9.75
C GLY A 154 -24.28 3.39 -8.68
N LEU A 155 -24.55 2.36 -7.85
CA LEU A 155 -23.57 1.82 -6.90
C LEU A 155 -22.33 1.34 -7.64
N GLN A 156 -21.15 1.70 -7.11
CA GLN A 156 -19.87 1.16 -7.52
C GLN A 156 -19.29 0.32 -6.38
N VAL A 157 -18.94 -0.92 -6.71
CA VAL A 157 -18.22 -1.82 -5.79
C VAL A 157 -16.79 -1.94 -6.27
N THR A 158 -15.84 -1.67 -5.38
CA THR A 158 -14.40 -1.75 -5.67
C THR A 158 -13.78 -2.89 -4.89
N CYS A 159 -13.06 -3.76 -5.59
CA CYS A 159 -12.26 -4.84 -5.04
C CYS A 159 -11.17 -5.22 -6.04
N VAL A 160 -10.28 -6.13 -5.66
CA VAL A 160 -9.34 -6.78 -6.58
C VAL A 160 -10.12 -7.88 -7.32
N ALA A 161 -10.66 -7.54 -8.50
CA ALA A 161 -11.63 -8.39 -9.20
C ALA A 161 -11.01 -9.52 -10.02
N THR A 162 -9.75 -9.36 -10.48
CA THR A 162 -9.05 -10.34 -11.34
C THR A 162 -7.60 -10.49 -10.93
N ASN A 163 -6.97 -11.57 -11.37
CA ASN A 163 -5.52 -11.80 -11.18
C ASN A 163 -4.68 -11.41 -12.41
N GLU A 164 -5.22 -10.59 -13.31
CA GLU A 164 -4.46 -10.07 -14.45
C GLU A 164 -3.24 -9.29 -13.95
N GLY A 165 -2.06 -9.53 -14.56
CA GLY A 165 -0.83 -8.90 -14.11
C GLY A 165 -0.40 -9.26 -12.67
N ASN A 166 -0.82 -10.42 -12.15
CA ASN A 166 -0.58 -10.84 -10.77
C ASN A 166 -1.26 -9.93 -9.72
N MET A 167 -2.42 -9.34 -10.07
CA MET A 167 -3.08 -8.32 -9.26
C MET A 167 -3.59 -8.86 -7.92
N PHE A 168 -3.82 -10.17 -7.77
CA PHE A 168 -4.12 -10.73 -6.44
C PHE A 168 -2.95 -10.57 -5.47
N TYR A 169 -1.72 -10.72 -5.93
CA TYR A 169 -0.54 -10.46 -5.12
C TYR A 169 -0.40 -8.96 -4.80
N TRP A 170 -0.45 -8.09 -5.82
CA TRP A 170 -0.29 -6.65 -5.66
C TRP A 170 -1.42 -6.03 -4.83
N GLY A 171 -2.65 -6.44 -5.09
CA GLY A 171 -3.81 -5.98 -4.32
C GLY A 171 -3.76 -6.38 -2.86
N ARG A 172 -3.22 -7.57 -2.55
CA ARG A 172 -3.00 -8.00 -1.16
C ARG A 172 -1.88 -7.23 -0.47
N ARG A 173 -0.81 -6.87 -1.18
CA ARG A 173 0.21 -5.95 -0.63
C ARG A 173 -0.41 -4.60 -0.26
N GLY A 174 -1.42 -4.18 -1.01
CA GLY A 174 -2.02 -2.86 -0.88
C GLY A 174 -1.24 -1.78 -1.62
N PRO A 175 -1.78 -0.56 -1.69
CA PRO A 175 -1.15 0.54 -2.43
C PRO A 175 0.11 1.06 -1.76
N SER A 176 1.18 1.30 -2.52
CA SER A 176 2.30 2.12 -2.09
C SER A 176 2.00 3.60 -2.30
N VAL A 177 2.38 4.44 -1.36
CA VAL A 177 2.11 5.88 -1.35
C VAL A 177 3.40 6.69 -1.27
N HIS A 178 3.46 7.83 -1.98
CA HIS A 178 4.68 8.57 -2.17
C HIS A 178 4.50 10.07 -1.93
N LEU A 179 5.59 10.72 -1.52
CA LEU A 179 5.75 12.17 -1.44
C LEU A 179 6.94 12.59 -2.29
N SER A 180 6.70 13.20 -3.45
CA SER A 180 7.77 13.81 -4.26
C SER A 180 7.97 15.25 -3.82
N TYR A 181 9.13 15.59 -3.28
CA TYR A 181 9.40 16.92 -2.78
C TYR A 181 9.59 17.92 -3.90
N VAL A 182 8.96 19.10 -3.73
CA VAL A 182 9.07 20.18 -4.70
C VAL A 182 10.33 20.99 -4.35
N LEU A 183 11.31 20.90 -5.21
CA LEU A 183 12.60 21.62 -5.09
C LEU A 183 12.63 22.80 -6.05
N PRO A 184 13.45 23.84 -5.78
CA PRO A 184 13.78 24.84 -6.79
C PRO A 184 14.35 24.18 -8.05
N GLN A 185 14.09 24.76 -9.20
CA GLN A 185 14.58 24.24 -10.47
C GLN A 185 16.11 24.38 -10.56
N GLU A 186 16.77 23.44 -11.24
CA GLU A 186 18.20 23.47 -11.60
C GLU A 186 19.21 23.42 -10.45
N LEU A 187 18.80 22.96 -9.26
CA LEU A 187 19.74 22.74 -8.17
C LEU A 187 20.59 21.47 -8.41
N ASP A 188 21.90 21.60 -8.28
CA ASP A 188 22.79 20.45 -8.11
C ASP A 188 22.81 20.03 -6.64
N VAL A 189 21.84 19.19 -6.27
CA VAL A 189 21.66 18.73 -4.90
C VAL A 189 22.71 17.68 -4.54
N GLU A 190 23.61 18.00 -3.62
CA GLU A 190 24.63 17.08 -3.13
C GLU A 190 24.10 16.20 -1.99
N TYR A 191 23.32 16.77 -1.05
CA TYR A 191 22.80 16.04 0.10
C TYR A 191 21.28 16.14 0.21
N GLY A 192 20.64 14.99 0.53
CA GLY A 192 19.26 14.92 0.98
C GLY A 192 19.19 14.46 2.44
N TYR A 193 18.43 15.19 3.25
CA TYR A 193 18.21 14.90 4.66
C TYR A 193 16.74 14.81 4.97
N SER A 194 16.34 13.82 5.78
CA SER A 194 14.99 13.72 6.31
C SER A 194 14.95 13.01 7.67
N GLU A 195 13.85 13.14 8.37
CA GLU A 195 13.57 12.44 9.61
C GLU A 195 12.28 11.62 9.46
N ILE A 196 12.29 10.41 10.04
CA ILE A 196 11.09 9.55 10.13
C ILE A 196 10.74 9.29 11.59
N THR A 197 9.46 9.39 11.90
CA THR A 197 8.85 8.91 13.15
C THR A 197 7.68 7.99 12.80
N VAL A 198 7.69 6.77 13.31
CA VAL A 198 6.61 5.80 13.18
C VAL A 198 5.98 5.63 14.56
N ALA A 199 4.67 5.86 14.68
CA ALA A 199 3.98 5.69 15.95
C ALA A 199 3.86 4.20 16.32
N GLU A 200 3.76 3.91 17.63
CA GLU A 200 3.57 2.55 18.11
C GLU A 200 2.26 1.95 17.56
N GLY A 201 2.35 0.71 17.07
CA GLY A 201 1.22 -0.01 16.47
C GLY A 201 0.92 0.34 15.01
N GLU A 202 1.66 1.29 14.41
CA GLU A 202 1.52 1.68 13.01
C GLU A 202 2.60 1.05 12.11
N GLU A 203 3.36 0.08 12.64
CA GLU A 203 4.49 -0.60 11.98
C GLU A 203 4.32 -2.13 11.89
N PRO A 204 3.27 -2.65 11.24
CA PRO A 204 3.12 -4.09 11.06
C PRO A 204 4.28 -4.69 10.25
N ILE A 205 4.49 -6.00 10.41
CA ILE A 205 5.47 -6.77 9.62
C ILE A 205 5.21 -6.54 8.12
N GLY A 206 6.28 -6.46 7.34
CA GLY A 206 6.19 -6.18 5.91
C GLY A 206 6.10 -4.69 5.58
N SER A 207 6.35 -3.78 6.53
CA SER A 207 6.37 -2.34 6.29
C SER A 207 7.74 -1.85 5.85
N TYR A 208 7.77 -0.98 4.84
CA TYR A 208 8.94 -0.20 4.45
C TYR A 208 8.62 1.29 4.48
N PHE A 209 9.25 1.99 5.41
CA PHE A 209 9.22 3.43 5.55
C PHE A 209 10.47 4.00 4.89
N MET A 210 10.37 4.39 3.63
CA MET A 210 11.49 4.95 2.88
C MET A 210 11.61 6.44 3.13
N ALA A 211 12.76 6.84 3.65
CA ALA A 211 13.09 8.21 4.02
C ALA A 211 13.58 9.02 2.82
N ASN A 212 14.69 8.60 2.23
CA ASN A 212 15.37 9.26 1.13
C ASN A 212 15.36 8.38 -0.10
N GLY A 213 14.40 8.63 -1.01
CA GLY A 213 14.39 8.09 -2.35
C GLY A 213 14.94 9.11 -3.33
N PHE A 214 15.57 8.62 -4.37
CA PHE A 214 16.09 9.42 -5.48
C PHE A 214 16.04 8.57 -6.75
N ALA A 215 16.32 9.16 -7.91
CA ALA A 215 16.10 8.51 -9.19
C ALA A 215 16.79 7.13 -9.32
N GLU A 216 17.93 6.92 -8.64
CA GLU A 216 18.75 5.73 -8.79
C GLU A 216 18.73 4.81 -7.55
N GLY A 217 17.99 5.14 -6.48
CA GLY A 217 18.01 4.33 -5.29
C GLY A 217 17.07 4.77 -4.18
N TYR A 218 17.15 4.04 -3.06
CA TYR A 218 16.26 4.20 -1.93
C TYR A 218 16.94 3.86 -0.60
N PHE A 219 16.53 4.57 0.46
CA PHE A 219 17.07 4.47 1.79
C PHE A 219 16.01 4.68 2.87
N GLY A 220 15.86 3.74 3.80
CA GLY A 220 14.83 3.81 4.85
C GLY A 220 14.90 2.66 5.85
N ILE A 221 13.80 2.45 6.57
CA ILE A 221 13.67 1.42 7.62
C ILE A 221 12.55 0.42 7.31
N GLN A 222 12.78 -0.84 7.69
CA GLN A 222 11.85 -1.94 7.45
C GLN A 222 11.52 -2.71 8.74
N VAL A 223 10.34 -3.34 8.74
CA VAL A 223 9.94 -4.37 9.71
C VAL A 223 9.87 -5.72 8.98
N ASN A 224 10.88 -6.56 9.16
CA ASN A 224 11.03 -7.79 8.40
C ASN A 224 10.43 -9.02 9.09
N SER A 225 10.41 -9.02 10.44
CA SER A 225 9.80 -10.07 11.25
C SER A 225 9.49 -9.53 12.66
N PRO A 226 8.87 -10.33 13.54
CA PRO A 226 8.67 -9.93 14.95
C PRO A 226 9.96 -9.59 15.69
N SER A 227 11.10 -10.14 15.24
CA SER A 227 12.41 -10.00 15.89
C SER A 227 13.45 -9.30 15.03
N GLU A 228 13.12 -8.90 13.79
CA GLU A 228 14.09 -8.28 12.89
C GLU A 228 13.55 -7.01 12.26
N ARG A 229 14.26 -5.91 12.47
CA ARG A 229 14.08 -4.62 11.81
C ARG A 229 15.38 -4.25 11.11
N ARG A 230 15.29 -3.56 9.98
CA ARG A 230 16.45 -3.19 9.15
C ARG A 230 16.47 -1.72 8.83
N VAL A 231 17.69 -1.22 8.63
CA VAL A 231 17.98 -0.02 7.86
C VAL A 231 18.46 -0.49 6.50
N LEU A 232 17.80 -0.12 5.41
CA LEU A 232 18.06 -0.61 4.07
C LEU A 232 18.45 0.53 3.13
N PHE A 233 19.56 0.36 2.39
CA PHE A 233 20.01 1.27 1.35
C PHE A 233 20.41 0.51 0.10
N SER A 234 19.84 0.89 -1.06
CA SER A 234 20.07 0.20 -2.34
C SER A 234 20.21 1.19 -3.49
N ILE A 235 20.99 0.81 -4.50
CA ILE A 235 21.20 1.57 -5.73
C ILE A 235 20.97 0.66 -6.93
N TRP A 236 20.07 1.04 -7.86
CA TRP A 236 19.86 0.33 -9.11
C TRP A 236 21.07 0.45 -10.05
N SER A 237 21.36 -0.65 -10.75
CA SER A 237 22.27 -0.65 -11.89
C SER A 237 21.73 0.26 -13.01
N PRO A 238 22.58 0.89 -13.84
CA PRO A 238 22.10 1.53 -15.07
C PRO A 238 21.57 0.52 -16.09
N PHE A 239 21.91 -0.77 -15.96
CA PHE A 239 21.40 -1.85 -16.81
C PHE A 239 20.07 -2.37 -16.27
N GLN A 240 19.03 -2.33 -17.10
CA GLN A 240 17.69 -2.77 -16.71
C GLN A 240 17.56 -4.29 -16.82
N THR A 241 17.50 -4.97 -15.71
CA THR A 241 17.26 -6.42 -15.58
C THR A 241 16.77 -6.74 -14.17
N ASP A 242 15.99 -7.80 -14.02
CA ASP A 242 15.59 -8.36 -12.73
C ASP A 242 16.56 -9.42 -12.18
N ASP A 243 17.53 -9.82 -13.00
CA ASP A 243 18.55 -10.83 -12.63
C ASP A 243 19.92 -10.12 -12.51
N PRO A 244 20.47 -9.92 -11.29
CA PRO A 244 21.74 -9.23 -11.11
C PRO A 244 22.92 -9.92 -11.82
N ARG A 245 22.85 -11.22 -12.07
CA ARG A 245 23.89 -11.98 -12.80
C ARG A 245 24.00 -11.61 -14.28
N LYS A 246 22.98 -10.93 -14.81
CA LYS A 246 22.93 -10.45 -16.20
C LYS A 246 23.52 -9.06 -16.38
N ILE A 247 23.86 -8.37 -15.29
CA ILE A 247 24.44 -7.03 -15.36
C ILE A 247 25.85 -7.13 -15.96
N PRO A 248 26.14 -6.43 -17.08
CA PRO A 248 27.50 -6.35 -17.63
C PRO A 248 28.49 -5.80 -16.60
N ALA A 249 29.72 -6.28 -16.60
CA ALA A 249 30.74 -5.93 -15.62
C ALA A 249 31.02 -4.41 -15.53
N ASP A 250 30.90 -3.70 -16.66
CA ASP A 250 31.07 -2.23 -16.75
C ASP A 250 29.82 -1.44 -16.32
N GLN A 251 28.74 -2.13 -15.93
CA GLN A 251 27.50 -1.54 -15.43
C GLN A 251 27.11 -2.04 -14.03
N GLN A 252 27.96 -2.85 -13.41
CA GLN A 252 27.78 -3.30 -12.02
C GLN A 252 27.97 -2.14 -11.03
N VAL A 253 27.06 -2.01 -10.08
CA VAL A 253 27.22 -1.11 -8.92
C VAL A 253 28.32 -1.67 -8.02
N ARG A 254 29.28 -0.83 -7.65
CA ARG A 254 30.41 -1.23 -6.83
C ARG A 254 30.30 -0.67 -5.43
N LEU A 255 30.46 -1.54 -4.44
CA LEU A 255 30.59 -1.12 -3.04
C LEU A 255 31.99 -0.46 -2.87
N LEU A 256 32.02 0.76 -2.33
CA LEU A 256 33.25 1.49 -2.01
C LEU A 256 33.59 1.39 -0.52
N ALA A 257 32.56 1.53 0.34
CA ALA A 257 32.67 1.43 1.79
C ALA A 257 31.36 0.96 2.40
N LYS A 258 31.41 0.42 3.61
CA LYS A 258 30.22 0.10 4.42
C LYS A 258 30.57 0.21 5.90
N GLY A 259 29.56 0.54 6.71
CA GLY A 259 29.73 0.59 8.16
C GLY A 259 29.91 -0.79 8.80
N PRO A 260 30.37 -0.83 10.05
CA PRO A 260 30.39 -2.05 10.85
C PRO A 260 29.03 -2.74 10.86
N GLU A 261 29.01 -4.08 10.88
CA GLU A 261 27.81 -4.92 10.91
C GLU A 261 26.86 -4.79 9.70
N VAL A 262 27.10 -3.83 8.79
CA VAL A 262 26.33 -3.71 7.55
C VAL A 262 26.63 -4.89 6.63
N ARG A 263 25.57 -5.54 6.17
CA ARG A 263 25.64 -6.56 5.12
C ARG A 263 25.44 -5.89 3.77
N ALA A 264 26.29 -6.24 2.80
CA ALA A 264 26.18 -5.74 1.43
C ALA A 264 26.16 -6.91 0.45
N GLY A 265 25.45 -6.71 -0.67
CA GLY A 265 25.27 -7.71 -1.72
C GLY A 265 24.58 -7.10 -2.93
N GLU A 266 23.91 -7.95 -3.69
CA GLU A 266 23.12 -7.58 -4.86
C GLU A 266 21.65 -7.91 -4.61
N PHE A 267 20.76 -7.21 -5.30
CA PHE A 267 19.32 -7.51 -5.31
C PHE A 267 18.80 -7.67 -6.74
N GLY A 268 17.66 -8.32 -6.87
CA GLY A 268 16.94 -8.55 -8.13
C GLY A 268 15.43 -8.61 -7.93
N ASN A 269 14.68 -8.98 -8.97
CA ASN A 269 13.22 -9.10 -9.07
C ASN A 269 12.44 -7.78 -9.20
N GLU A 270 13.02 -6.64 -8.87
CA GLU A 270 12.41 -5.29 -9.03
C GLU A 270 13.44 -4.34 -9.63
N GLY A 271 13.99 -4.71 -10.81
CA GLY A 271 15.28 -4.22 -11.25
C GLY A 271 16.40 -4.92 -10.46
N SER A 272 17.65 -4.53 -10.66
CA SER A 272 18.80 -5.11 -9.96
C SER A 272 19.89 -4.10 -9.70
N GLY A 273 20.72 -4.36 -8.70
CA GLY A 273 21.81 -3.44 -8.32
C GLY A 273 22.49 -3.82 -7.02
N GLY A 274 23.15 -2.85 -6.41
CA GLY A 274 23.81 -3.01 -5.11
C GLY A 274 22.83 -2.77 -3.96
N GLN A 275 22.88 -3.64 -2.97
CA GLN A 275 22.06 -3.56 -1.76
C GLN A 275 22.97 -3.57 -0.52
N SER A 276 22.56 -2.83 0.49
CA SER A 276 23.13 -2.92 1.82
C SER A 276 22.05 -2.81 2.89
N PHE A 277 22.21 -3.52 4.01
CA PHE A 277 21.34 -3.37 5.15
C PHE A 277 22.08 -3.60 6.48
N LEU A 278 21.60 -2.88 7.49
CA LEU A 278 21.98 -3.05 8.88
C LEU A 278 20.76 -3.64 9.63
N VAL A 279 20.96 -4.75 10.33
CA VAL A 279 19.95 -5.20 11.32
C VAL A 279 20.06 -4.25 12.51
N TYR A 280 19.03 -3.44 12.68
CA TYR A 280 18.99 -2.41 13.71
C TYR A 280 17.60 -2.42 14.38
N PRO A 281 17.50 -2.64 15.69
CA PRO A 281 16.21 -2.75 16.40
C PRO A 281 15.61 -1.36 16.65
N TRP A 282 15.32 -0.61 15.58
CA TRP A 282 14.68 0.68 15.70
C TRP A 282 13.32 0.56 16.41
N ILE A 283 12.95 1.58 17.18
CA ILE A 283 11.81 1.57 18.09
C ILE A 283 10.77 2.56 17.57
N ALA A 284 9.51 2.13 17.49
CA ALA A 284 8.38 3.01 17.21
C ALA A 284 8.27 4.10 18.30
N GLY A 285 7.78 5.27 17.92
CA GLY A 285 7.75 6.46 18.77
C GLY A 285 9.04 7.29 18.74
N ARG A 286 10.18 6.72 18.32
CA ARG A 286 11.43 7.45 18.18
C ARG A 286 11.60 8.05 16.79
N THR A 287 12.37 9.14 16.72
CA THR A 287 12.73 9.80 15.46
C THR A 287 14.12 9.39 15.00
N TYR A 288 14.20 8.94 13.73
CA TYR A 288 15.46 8.56 13.10
C TYR A 288 15.81 9.52 11.97
N ARG A 289 17.11 9.73 11.76
CA ARG A 289 17.69 10.67 10.78
C ARG A 289 18.28 9.90 9.61
N PHE A 290 18.10 10.45 8.43
CA PHE A 290 18.60 9.89 7.17
C PHE A 290 19.33 10.96 6.38
N LEU A 291 20.58 10.70 6.06
CA LEU A 291 21.41 11.58 5.23
C LEU A 291 21.92 10.79 4.04
N SER A 292 21.70 11.29 2.84
CA SER A 292 22.23 10.71 1.61
C SER A 292 23.04 11.76 0.86
N ARG A 293 24.24 11.38 0.39
CA ARG A 293 25.09 12.18 -0.48
C ARG A 293 25.15 11.56 -1.85
N VAL A 294 24.97 12.37 -2.89
CA VAL A 294 25.03 11.96 -4.29
C VAL A 294 25.92 12.94 -5.05
N VAL A 295 27.05 12.45 -5.56
CA VAL A 295 28.08 13.30 -6.17
C VAL A 295 28.70 12.60 -7.37
N PRO A 296 28.78 13.25 -8.55
CA PRO A 296 29.54 12.72 -9.69
C PRO A 296 31.05 12.66 -9.36
N ASP A 297 31.72 11.61 -9.85
CA ASP A 297 33.17 11.41 -9.61
C ASP A 297 34.05 12.14 -10.64
N GLY A 298 33.43 12.86 -11.58
CA GLY A 298 34.14 13.54 -12.68
C GLY A 298 34.73 12.61 -13.73
N LYS A 299 34.39 11.31 -13.69
CA LYS A 299 34.85 10.27 -14.63
C LYS A 299 33.68 9.51 -15.28
N GLY A 300 32.48 10.09 -15.24
CA GLY A 300 31.26 9.49 -15.78
C GLY A 300 30.58 8.48 -14.86
N ASN A 301 30.88 8.49 -13.57
CA ASN A 301 30.18 7.72 -12.55
C ASN A 301 29.70 8.62 -11.43
N THR A 302 28.79 8.12 -10.61
CA THR A 302 28.26 8.83 -9.43
C THR A 302 28.45 8.00 -8.17
N VAL A 303 28.86 8.65 -7.09
CA VAL A 303 29.00 8.06 -5.76
C VAL A 303 27.78 8.39 -4.93
N TYR A 304 27.17 7.37 -4.35
CA TYR A 304 26.00 7.42 -3.48
C TYR A 304 26.40 6.93 -2.09
N THR A 305 26.33 7.78 -1.08
CA THR A 305 26.69 7.44 0.30
C THR A 305 25.52 7.76 1.22
N SER A 306 25.16 6.84 2.11
CA SER A 306 24.05 7.05 3.05
C SER A 306 24.44 6.75 4.48
N TRP A 307 24.00 7.64 5.39
CA TRP A 307 24.19 7.54 6.83
C TRP A 307 22.83 7.53 7.53
N PHE A 308 22.72 6.65 8.50
CA PHE A 308 21.57 6.53 9.40
C PHE A 308 21.95 7.11 10.77
N GLY A 309 21.03 7.86 11.38
CA GLY A 309 21.22 8.44 12.70
C GLY A 309 20.08 8.16 13.66
N ASP A 310 20.42 7.78 14.89
CA ASP A 310 19.48 7.84 16.01
C ASP A 310 19.52 9.26 16.58
N LYS A 311 18.39 9.96 16.56
CA LYS A 311 18.31 11.35 17.00
C LYS A 311 18.48 11.51 18.51
N GLU A 312 18.03 10.53 19.28
CA GLU A 312 18.17 10.56 20.75
C GLU A 312 19.60 10.25 21.21
N ALA A 313 20.27 9.31 20.52
CA ALA A 313 21.66 8.96 20.82
C ALA A 313 22.67 9.97 20.21
N ASP A 314 22.19 10.83 19.32
CA ASP A 314 23.01 11.78 18.52
C ASP A 314 24.19 11.12 17.78
N GLU A 315 23.99 9.88 17.35
CA GLU A 315 24.96 9.08 16.62
C GLU A 315 24.66 9.03 15.12
N TRP A 316 25.71 8.97 14.31
CA TRP A 316 25.64 8.65 12.90
C TRP A 316 26.35 7.32 12.61
N ARG A 317 25.76 6.52 11.72
CA ARG A 317 26.31 5.26 11.24
C ARG A 317 26.37 5.28 9.73
N LEU A 318 27.53 4.97 9.15
CA LEU A 318 27.61 4.72 7.71
C LEU A 318 26.81 3.45 7.40
N ILE A 319 25.93 3.52 6.44
CA ILE A 319 25.32 2.32 5.90
C ILE A 319 26.17 1.81 4.74
N ALA A 320 26.26 2.52 3.64
CA ALA A 320 27.18 2.17 2.57
C ALA A 320 27.53 3.37 1.69
N SER A 321 28.60 3.21 0.92
CA SER A 321 28.96 4.04 -0.21
C SER A 321 29.05 3.16 -1.45
N PHE A 322 28.25 3.48 -2.49
CA PHE A 322 28.22 2.77 -3.76
C PHE A 322 28.68 3.68 -4.89
N LEU A 323 29.42 3.12 -5.84
CA LEU A 323 29.68 3.77 -7.12
C LEU A 323 28.76 3.17 -8.19
N ARG A 324 27.94 4.00 -8.80
CA ARG A 324 27.10 3.65 -9.95
C ARG A 324 27.80 4.12 -11.24
N PRO A 325 28.18 3.18 -12.11
CA PRO A 325 28.87 3.53 -13.36
C PRO A 325 27.89 4.14 -14.38
N LYS A 326 28.46 4.76 -15.42
CA LYS A 326 27.72 5.37 -16.54
C LYS A 326 26.60 6.32 -16.06
N THR A 327 26.90 7.06 -15.01
CA THR A 327 25.97 8.00 -14.37
C THR A 327 26.77 9.24 -13.97
N ASP A 328 26.36 10.41 -14.42
CA ASP A 328 27.00 11.68 -14.09
C ASP A 328 25.92 12.63 -13.60
N THR A 329 25.62 12.59 -12.31
CA THR A 329 24.50 13.34 -11.72
C THR A 329 24.70 13.66 -10.26
N TYR A 330 24.07 14.73 -9.80
CA TYR A 330 23.71 14.98 -8.41
C TYR A 330 22.39 14.32 -8.07
N LEU A 331 21.94 14.43 -6.81
CA LEU A 331 20.67 13.88 -6.37
C LEU A 331 19.50 14.49 -7.18
N ARG A 332 18.68 13.61 -7.76
CA ARG A 332 17.49 13.97 -8.53
C ARG A 332 16.27 13.22 -8.00
N GLY A 333 15.08 13.83 -8.15
CA GLY A 333 13.81 13.17 -7.82
C GLY A 333 13.69 12.84 -6.34
N PHE A 334 14.12 13.72 -5.43
CA PHE A 334 14.06 13.48 -3.99
C PHE A 334 12.62 13.22 -3.54
N HIS A 335 12.39 12.09 -2.87
CA HIS A 335 11.06 11.64 -2.48
C HIS A 335 11.11 10.72 -1.26
N SER A 336 9.93 10.46 -0.67
CA SER A 336 9.72 9.42 0.34
C SER A 336 8.56 8.53 -0.07
N PHE A 337 8.51 7.30 0.45
CA PHE A 337 7.34 6.44 0.29
C PHE A 337 7.05 5.59 1.53
N LEU A 338 5.83 5.05 1.57
CA LEU A 338 5.41 4.02 2.48
C LEU A 338 4.82 2.85 1.70
N GLU A 339 5.34 1.66 1.96
CA GLU A 339 5.00 0.44 1.25
C GLU A 339 4.77 -0.74 2.17
N SER A 340 3.83 -1.62 1.79
CA SER A 340 3.77 -3.00 2.29
C SER A 340 4.47 -3.92 1.29
N PHE A 341 5.46 -4.68 1.74
CA PHE A 341 6.10 -5.72 0.91
C PHE A 341 5.66 -7.14 1.24
N ASP A 342 4.79 -7.32 2.26
CA ASP A 342 4.23 -8.63 2.61
C ASP A 342 2.73 -8.70 2.27
N PRO A 343 2.31 -9.51 1.28
CA PRO A 343 0.91 -9.66 0.89
C PRO A 343 0.04 -10.31 1.97
N SER A 344 0.60 -10.88 3.03
CA SER A 344 -0.16 -11.46 4.13
C SER A 344 -0.61 -10.45 5.19
N THR A 345 -0.09 -9.21 5.10
CA THR A 345 -0.34 -8.14 6.08
C THR A 345 -0.94 -6.87 5.48
N GLY A 346 -1.44 -6.94 4.24
CA GLY A 346 -2.05 -5.79 3.56
C GLY A 346 -3.40 -5.35 4.15
N ASP A 347 -3.96 -6.10 5.09
CA ASP A 347 -5.12 -5.73 5.91
C ASP A 347 -4.73 -4.98 7.19
N GLN A 348 -3.44 -4.76 7.44
CA GLN A 348 -2.94 -4.01 8.59
C GLN A 348 -2.49 -2.62 8.16
N MET A 349 -3.03 -1.60 8.81
CA MET A 349 -2.73 -0.21 8.51
C MET A 349 -1.29 0.14 8.89
N ARG A 350 -0.64 0.94 8.04
CA ARG A 350 0.68 1.51 8.22
C ARG A 350 0.62 3.01 8.13
N ARG A 351 1.40 3.68 8.97
CA ARG A 351 1.53 5.13 8.91
C ARG A 351 2.91 5.57 9.35
N GLY A 352 3.53 6.46 8.58
CA GLY A 352 4.81 7.10 8.90
C GLY A 352 4.72 8.61 8.80
N GLN A 353 5.41 9.31 9.69
CA GLN A 353 5.58 10.76 9.62
C GLN A 353 6.97 11.08 9.08
N HIS A 354 7.03 12.01 8.11
CA HIS A 354 8.24 12.50 7.47
C HIS A 354 8.41 13.98 7.84
N GLY A 355 9.47 14.30 8.54
CA GLY A 355 9.70 15.64 9.06
C GLY A 355 11.12 16.15 8.79
N ASN A 356 11.35 17.41 9.07
CA ASN A 356 12.65 18.07 9.00
C ASN A 356 13.42 17.75 7.71
N ILE A 357 12.75 17.97 6.55
CA ILE A 357 13.23 17.54 5.25
C ILE A 357 13.98 18.69 4.57
N TRP A 358 15.21 18.44 4.18
CA TRP A 358 16.11 19.44 3.60
C TRP A 358 16.96 18.84 2.47
N VAL A 359 17.32 19.68 1.53
CA VAL A 359 18.39 19.37 0.57
C VAL A 359 19.50 20.42 0.68
N ARG A 360 20.75 20.01 0.45
CA ARG A 360 21.91 20.91 0.39
C ARG A 360 22.50 20.82 -1.01
N ASP A 361 22.64 21.98 -1.65
CA ASP A 361 23.26 22.06 -2.97
C ASP A 361 24.81 21.96 -2.88
N ARG A 362 25.44 21.83 -4.04
CA ARG A 362 26.91 21.75 -4.14
C ARG A 362 27.64 22.97 -3.62
N ASP A 363 26.97 24.13 -3.61
CA ASP A 363 27.55 25.40 -3.15
C ASP A 363 27.43 25.55 -1.61
N GLY A 364 26.78 24.56 -0.97
CA GLY A 364 26.66 24.46 0.48
C GLY A 364 25.41 25.10 1.07
N THR A 365 24.46 25.55 0.24
CA THR A 365 23.24 26.17 0.70
C THR A 365 22.19 25.12 1.01
N TRP A 366 21.53 25.24 2.17
CA TRP A 366 20.42 24.40 2.57
C TRP A 366 19.06 24.96 2.12
N HIS A 367 18.21 24.08 1.58
CA HIS A 367 16.85 24.40 1.15
C HIS A 367 15.86 23.48 1.86
N GLU A 368 14.89 24.05 2.59
CA GLU A 368 13.86 23.27 3.25
C GLU A 368 12.77 22.81 2.27
N CYS A 369 12.39 21.54 2.35
CA CYS A 369 11.32 20.96 1.53
C CYS A 369 9.98 21.14 2.23
N LEU A 370 9.28 22.24 1.94
CA LEU A 370 7.98 22.56 2.55
C LEU A 370 6.79 22.02 1.76
N LYS A 371 6.99 21.64 0.49
CA LYS A 371 5.94 21.15 -0.40
C LYS A 371 6.27 19.77 -0.92
N ALA A 372 5.24 18.91 -0.97
CA ALA A 372 5.36 17.58 -1.55
C ALA A 372 4.13 17.23 -2.37
N ARG A 373 4.35 16.60 -3.54
CA ARG A 373 3.27 16.05 -4.38
C ARG A 373 3.00 14.62 -3.97
N PHE A 374 1.75 14.33 -3.66
CA PHE A 374 1.27 12.99 -3.31
C PHE A 374 1.06 12.15 -4.57
N SER A 375 1.46 10.90 -4.53
CA SER A 375 1.15 9.91 -5.57
C SER A 375 0.95 8.52 -4.97
N VAL A 376 0.43 7.61 -5.78
CA VAL A 376 0.17 6.23 -5.43
C VAL A 376 0.60 5.32 -6.59
N ASP A 377 0.91 4.09 -6.31
CA ASP A 377 1.29 3.08 -7.30
C ASP A 377 0.15 2.64 -8.22
N ALA A 378 0.41 1.66 -9.09
CA ALA A 378 -0.58 1.13 -10.04
C ALA A 378 -1.80 0.52 -9.33
N THR A 379 -1.64 -0.06 -8.13
CA THR A 379 -2.72 -0.64 -7.34
C THR A 379 -3.77 0.40 -6.95
N GLY A 380 -3.31 1.56 -6.48
CA GLY A 380 -4.18 2.67 -6.14
C GLY A 380 -4.68 3.44 -7.37
N GLN A 381 -3.81 3.69 -8.38
CA GLN A 381 -4.21 4.35 -9.63
C GLN A 381 -5.29 3.57 -10.38
N GLY A 382 -5.18 2.24 -10.43
CA GLY A 382 -6.17 1.33 -11.01
C GLY A 382 -7.44 1.18 -10.18
N LYS A 383 -7.52 1.82 -9.00
CA LYS A 383 -8.63 1.70 -8.04
C LYS A 383 -8.91 0.26 -7.61
N HIS A 384 -7.89 -0.60 -7.57
CA HIS A 384 -8.03 -1.95 -7.02
C HIS A 384 -8.16 -1.91 -5.49
N ARG A 385 -7.50 -0.94 -4.85
CA ARG A 385 -7.55 -0.62 -3.42
C ARG A 385 -7.67 0.89 -3.25
N LEU A 386 -8.44 1.33 -2.25
CA LEU A 386 -8.70 2.76 -1.96
C LEU A 386 -8.22 3.19 -0.58
N ASP A 387 -7.61 2.29 0.19
CA ASP A 387 -7.10 2.54 1.53
C ASP A 387 -5.67 3.08 1.51
N PHE A 388 -5.55 4.30 1.00
CA PHE A 388 -4.31 5.06 0.95
C PHE A 388 -4.57 6.54 1.22
N ASP A 389 -3.63 7.18 1.91
CA ASP A 389 -3.76 8.57 2.33
C ASP A 389 -2.39 9.22 2.52
N GLY A 390 -2.37 10.54 2.54
CA GLY A 390 -1.21 11.35 2.85
C GLY A 390 -1.63 12.79 3.08
N GLY A 391 -0.76 13.57 3.71
CA GLY A 391 -1.07 14.96 4.00
C GLY A 391 0.06 15.67 4.74
N ALA A 392 -0.21 16.92 5.11
CA ALA A 392 0.62 17.70 6.01
C ALA A 392 -0.04 17.75 7.40
N LEU A 393 0.76 17.59 8.43
CA LEU A 393 0.36 17.70 9.82
C LEU A 393 1.37 18.59 10.55
N GLN A 394 1.01 19.87 10.78
CA GLN A 394 1.91 20.87 11.34
C GLN A 394 3.22 20.97 10.54
N SER A 395 4.36 20.59 11.14
CA SER A 395 5.68 20.64 10.53
C SER A 395 6.13 19.33 9.88
N THR A 396 5.25 18.34 9.75
CA THR A 396 5.54 17.04 9.11
C THR A 396 4.60 16.75 7.97
N PHE A 397 5.01 15.89 7.06
CA PHE A 397 4.09 15.13 6.20
C PHE A 397 3.81 13.78 6.82
N TYR A 398 2.71 13.16 6.44
CA TYR A 398 2.44 11.76 6.74
C TYR A 398 2.05 10.99 5.49
N LEU A 399 2.33 9.71 5.50
CA LEU A 399 1.83 8.71 4.57
C LEU A 399 1.13 7.61 5.34
N ARG A 400 0.03 7.10 4.77
CA ARG A 400 -0.77 6.03 5.37
C ARG A 400 -1.31 5.13 4.27
N ASN A 401 -1.22 3.80 4.47
CA ASN A 401 -1.76 2.83 3.52
C ASN A 401 -2.20 1.54 4.21
N CYS A 402 -2.95 0.71 3.47
CA CYS A 402 -3.47 -0.59 3.88
C CYS A 402 -4.44 -0.52 5.07
N GLY A 403 -5.01 -1.67 5.49
CA GLY A 403 -5.90 -1.74 6.64
C GLY A 403 -7.35 -1.39 6.34
N PHE A 404 -7.72 -1.20 5.07
CA PHE A 404 -9.10 -0.99 4.61
C PHE A 404 -9.84 0.15 5.33
N PHE A 405 -9.12 1.23 5.67
CA PHE A 405 -9.72 2.39 6.30
C PHE A 405 -10.60 3.20 5.32
N HIS A 406 -11.48 4.02 5.87
CA HIS A 406 -12.29 4.95 5.10
C HIS A 406 -11.51 6.24 4.82
N GLY A 407 -11.73 6.79 3.66
CA GLY A 407 -11.08 8.02 3.21
C GLY A 407 -9.85 7.74 2.35
N THR A 408 -9.79 8.45 1.24
CA THR A 408 -8.74 8.33 0.23
C THR A 408 -8.32 9.71 -0.21
N GLN A 409 -7.01 9.99 -0.15
CA GLN A 409 -6.48 11.23 -0.66
C GLN A 409 -6.31 11.16 -2.18
N LYS A 410 -6.64 12.25 -2.87
CA LYS A 410 -6.54 12.29 -4.34
C LYS A 410 -5.07 12.35 -4.79
N PRO A 411 -4.59 11.40 -5.63
CA PRO A 411 -3.26 11.49 -6.23
C PRO A 411 -3.08 12.78 -7.04
N GLY A 412 -1.88 13.35 -7.02
CA GLY A 412 -1.54 14.62 -7.67
C GLY A 412 -1.69 15.86 -6.78
N MET A 413 -2.32 15.73 -5.61
CA MET A 413 -2.40 16.83 -4.63
C MET A 413 -1.00 17.25 -4.18
N VAL A 414 -0.83 18.55 -3.97
CA VAL A 414 0.37 19.12 -3.37
C VAL A 414 0.04 19.53 -1.95
N PHE A 415 0.78 18.97 -1.01
CA PHE A 415 0.69 19.34 0.40
C PHE A 415 1.75 20.37 0.74
N GLU A 416 1.45 21.24 1.69
CA GLU A 416 2.38 22.20 2.25
C GLU A 416 2.38 22.08 3.77
N ARG A 417 3.55 21.90 4.37
CA ARG A 417 3.75 21.84 5.82
C ARG A 417 4.36 23.16 6.33
N SER A 418 4.19 23.43 7.60
CA SER A 418 4.93 24.51 8.26
C SER A 418 6.41 24.14 8.36
N SER A 419 7.27 25.14 8.44
CA SER A 419 8.70 24.91 8.72
C SER A 419 8.86 24.20 10.06
N SER A 420 9.76 23.21 10.10
CA SER A 420 10.09 22.44 11.31
C SER A 420 11.11 23.18 12.19
N SER A 421 11.92 24.03 11.59
CA SER A 421 12.97 24.80 12.26
C SER A 421 13.33 26.02 11.40
N SER A 422 13.70 27.10 12.03
CA SER A 422 14.28 28.26 11.32
C SER A 422 15.75 28.02 10.89
N MET A 423 16.32 26.87 11.26
CA MET A 423 17.72 26.53 10.99
C MET A 423 17.83 25.16 10.32
N PRO A 424 18.73 25.02 9.35
CA PRO A 424 19.02 23.74 8.72
C PRO A 424 19.60 22.74 9.74
N PRO A 425 19.66 21.42 9.39
CA PRO A 425 20.29 20.42 10.23
C PRO A 425 21.74 20.77 10.56
N GLY A 426 22.09 20.79 11.85
CA GLY A 426 23.44 21.04 12.32
C GLY A 426 24.33 19.80 12.16
N ILE A 427 24.70 19.46 10.93
CA ILE A 427 25.54 18.29 10.64
C ILE A 427 26.96 18.70 10.50
N ASP A 428 27.83 18.16 11.34
CA ASP A 428 29.29 18.24 11.12
C ASP A 428 29.73 17.12 10.18
N PHE A 429 29.90 17.47 8.91
CA PHE A 429 30.31 16.52 7.86
C PHE A 429 31.72 15.93 8.08
N SER A 430 32.54 16.57 8.90
CA SER A 430 33.91 16.10 9.20
C SER A 430 33.90 14.89 10.15
N THR A 431 32.88 14.77 10.97
CA THR A 431 32.70 13.71 11.97
C THR A 431 31.88 12.51 11.45
N LEU A 432 31.29 12.60 10.24
CA LEU A 432 30.53 11.49 9.68
C LEU A 432 31.43 10.25 9.47
N PRO A 433 31.00 9.06 9.91
CA PRO A 433 31.76 7.82 9.68
C PRO A 433 32.02 7.59 8.19
N ARG A 434 33.22 7.13 7.85
CA ARG A 434 33.62 6.86 6.46
C ARG A 434 33.90 5.38 6.18
N GLU A 435 34.08 4.59 7.24
CA GLU A 435 34.30 3.13 7.22
C GLU A 435 33.52 2.46 8.36
#